data_08dfdd4835f5e8f178a3d2c96004e74f
#
_entry.id   08dfdd4835f5e8f178a3d2c96004e74f
#
_cell.length_a   1.000
_cell.length_b   1.000
_cell.length_c   1.000
_cell.angle_alpha   90.00
_cell.angle_beta   90.00
_cell.angle_gamma   90.00
#
_symmetry.space_group_name_H-M   'P 1'
#
loop_
_entity.id
_entity.type
_entity.pdbx_description
1 polymer ?
#
loop_
_entity_poly.entity_id
_entity_poly.type
_entity_poly.pdbx_seq_one_letter_code
_entity_poly.pdbx_strand_id
1 'polypeptide(L)'
;MPLSERIKERSRKLVWSAGANADMAYRPILEKFPHITAFGSERWNLYLTVGSVYAAVMRLIHDQRLAEADVDELMAIVNTSLGERHPGGVEALEECRKAIDYSFAGTKGGEEAEPEFAFSDRVGAWVLYKLGGPKEFKDAAVLMRTLGLSVISAFASWWD
;
A
#
# COMPACT_ATOMS: atom_id res chain seq x y z
N MET A 1 3.08 21.16 17.75
CA MET A 1 2.67 21.21 16.34
C MET A 1 1.17 20.97 16.23
N PRO A 2 0.43 21.88 15.60
CA PRO A 2 -1.00 21.67 15.36
C PRO A 2 -1.27 20.41 14.57
N LEU A 3 -2.41 19.78 14.77
CA LEU A 3 -2.75 18.53 14.13
C LEU A 3 -2.72 18.61 12.59
N SER A 4 -3.25 19.69 12.02
CA SER A 4 -3.26 19.86 10.56
C SER A 4 -1.86 19.95 9.96
N GLU A 5 -0.94 20.62 10.62
CA GLU A 5 0.46 20.66 10.20
C GLU A 5 1.11 19.28 10.28
N ARG A 6 0.80 18.54 11.32
CA ARG A 6 1.29 17.18 11.50
C ARG A 6 0.77 16.26 10.39
N ILE A 7 -0.52 16.35 10.09
CA ILE A 7 -1.14 15.57 9.00
C ILE A 7 -0.43 15.88 7.69
N LYS A 8 -0.23 17.15 7.40
CA LYS A 8 0.42 17.60 6.17
C LYS A 8 1.84 17.05 6.02
N GLU A 9 2.63 17.21 7.05
CA GLU A 9 4.02 16.75 7.07
C GLU A 9 4.11 15.23 6.95
N ARG A 10 3.34 14.51 7.77
CA ARG A 10 3.39 13.06 7.81
C ARG A 10 2.87 12.43 6.52
N SER A 11 1.82 12.99 5.94
CA SER A 11 1.25 12.49 4.70
C SER A 11 2.22 12.64 3.52
N ARG A 12 2.86 13.79 3.41
CA ARG A 12 3.87 14.01 2.37
C ARG A 12 5.06 13.07 2.52
N LYS A 13 5.53 12.92 3.74
CA LYS A 13 6.63 12.03 4.07
C LYS A 13 6.28 10.57 3.76
N LEU A 14 5.06 10.16 4.06
CA LEU A 14 4.59 8.81 3.75
C LEU A 14 4.68 8.53 2.25
N VAL A 15 4.12 9.40 1.44
CA VAL A 15 4.10 9.21 -0.01
C VAL A 15 5.54 9.18 -0.57
N TRP A 16 6.37 10.10 -0.15
CA TRP A 16 7.77 10.14 -0.59
C TRP A 16 8.54 8.88 -0.18
N SER A 17 8.39 8.47 1.07
CA SER A 17 9.09 7.28 1.59
C SER A 17 8.60 6.00 0.94
N ALA A 18 7.30 5.92 0.66
CA ALA A 18 6.72 4.77 -0.03
C ALA A 18 7.30 4.62 -1.43
N GLY A 19 7.46 5.74 -2.15
CA GLY A 19 8.07 5.72 -3.47
C GLY A 19 9.54 5.31 -3.44
N ALA A 20 10.30 5.83 -2.50
CA ALA A 20 11.70 5.46 -2.34
C ALA A 20 11.85 3.98 -1.98
N ASN A 21 11.00 3.48 -1.09
CA ASN A 21 11.02 2.07 -0.70
C ASN A 21 10.64 1.17 -1.88
N ALA A 22 9.69 1.58 -2.71
CA ALA A 22 9.31 0.82 -3.90
C ALA A 22 10.49 0.67 -4.86
N ASP A 23 11.25 1.74 -5.07
CA ASP A 23 12.45 1.69 -5.92
C ASP A 23 13.49 0.75 -5.33
N MET A 24 13.73 0.82 -4.03
CA MET A 24 14.70 -0.03 -3.35
C MET A 24 14.32 -1.50 -3.35
N ALA A 25 13.04 -1.81 -3.29
CA ALA A 25 12.54 -3.18 -3.26
C ALA A 25 12.58 -3.86 -4.64
N TYR A 26 12.67 -3.11 -5.70
CA TYR A 26 12.56 -3.66 -7.06
C TYR A 26 13.64 -4.70 -7.35
N ARG A 27 14.91 -4.37 -7.13
CA ARG A 27 16.01 -5.27 -7.44
C ARG A 27 15.99 -6.58 -6.65
N PRO A 28 15.88 -6.54 -5.31
CA PRO A 28 15.84 -7.79 -4.53
C PRO A 28 14.70 -8.71 -4.93
N ILE A 29 13.53 -8.15 -5.22
CA ILE A 29 12.38 -8.94 -5.62
C ILE A 29 12.57 -9.43 -7.05
N LEU A 30 13.13 -8.62 -7.94
CA LEU A 30 13.44 -9.00 -9.30
C LEU A 30 14.41 -10.19 -9.35
N GLU A 31 15.42 -10.22 -8.52
CA GLU A 31 16.39 -11.32 -8.43
C GLU A 31 15.70 -12.62 -8.03
N LYS A 32 14.72 -12.53 -7.13
CA LYS A 32 13.95 -13.68 -6.67
C LYS A 32 12.90 -14.12 -7.68
N PHE A 33 12.34 -13.18 -8.41
CA PHE A 33 11.28 -13.42 -9.40
C PHE A 33 11.64 -12.75 -10.74
N PRO A 34 12.59 -13.34 -11.51
CA PRO A 34 13.11 -12.68 -12.71
C PRO A 34 12.07 -12.32 -13.77
N HIS A 35 10.95 -13.04 -13.80
CA HIS A 35 9.89 -12.83 -14.78
C HIS A 35 9.16 -11.48 -14.59
N ILE A 36 9.31 -10.82 -13.44
CA ILE A 36 8.67 -9.52 -13.23
C ILE A 36 9.32 -8.37 -14.02
N THR A 37 10.42 -8.62 -14.71
CA THR A 37 11.04 -7.61 -15.58
C THR A 37 10.07 -7.06 -16.62
N ALA A 38 9.06 -7.84 -17.00
CA ALA A 38 8.06 -7.44 -17.98
C ALA A 38 7.16 -6.28 -17.49
N PHE A 39 7.12 -6.02 -16.19
CA PHE A 39 6.22 -5.03 -15.62
C PHE A 39 6.70 -3.59 -15.80
N GLY A 40 8.01 -3.39 -15.87
CA GLY A 40 8.59 -2.05 -15.94
C GLY A 40 8.66 -1.38 -14.57
N SER A 41 9.70 -0.57 -14.36
CA SER A 41 9.97 0.08 -13.08
C SER A 41 8.93 1.16 -12.72
N GLU A 42 8.35 1.83 -13.72
CA GLU A 42 7.34 2.86 -13.46
C GLU A 42 6.05 2.28 -12.92
N ARG A 43 5.56 1.20 -13.53
CA ARG A 43 4.37 0.49 -13.02
C ARG A 43 4.64 -0.09 -11.65
N TRP A 44 5.80 -0.67 -11.46
CA TRP A 44 6.23 -1.19 -10.18
C TRP A 44 6.16 -0.11 -9.09
N ASN A 45 6.79 1.04 -9.36
CA ASN A 45 6.80 2.13 -8.39
C ASN A 45 5.39 2.65 -8.09
N LEU A 46 4.57 2.86 -9.13
CA LEU A 46 3.21 3.35 -8.97
C LEU A 46 2.39 2.44 -8.05
N TYR A 47 2.29 1.17 -8.36
CA TYR A 47 1.38 0.29 -7.64
C TYR A 47 1.90 -0.11 -6.27
N LEU A 48 3.21 -0.27 -6.12
CA LEU A 48 3.78 -0.55 -4.82
C LEU A 48 3.66 0.66 -3.88
N THR A 49 3.87 1.86 -4.40
CA THR A 49 3.68 3.11 -3.65
C THR A 49 2.22 3.23 -3.19
N VAL A 50 1.28 3.05 -4.10
CA VAL A 50 -0.16 3.15 -3.77
C VAL A 50 -0.55 2.11 -2.72
N GLY A 51 -0.12 0.87 -2.90
CA GLY A 51 -0.41 -0.19 -1.92
C GLY A 51 0.15 0.13 -0.55
N SER A 52 1.37 0.63 -0.49
CA SER A 52 2.03 1.02 0.76
C SER A 52 1.30 2.17 1.46
N VAL A 53 0.95 3.20 0.72
CA VAL A 53 0.22 4.35 1.25
C VAL A 53 -1.14 3.91 1.79
N TYR A 54 -1.87 3.11 1.02
CA TYR A 54 -3.17 2.61 1.43
C TYR A 54 -3.07 1.79 2.72
N ALA A 55 -2.13 0.85 2.77
CA ALA A 55 -1.94 0.00 3.94
C ALA A 55 -1.59 0.81 5.19
N ALA A 56 -0.73 1.81 5.06
CA ALA A 56 -0.32 2.65 6.18
C ALA A 56 -1.49 3.48 6.71
N VAL A 57 -2.28 4.08 5.83
CA VAL A 57 -3.44 4.87 6.22
C VAL A 57 -4.50 4.00 6.89
N MET A 58 -4.80 2.83 6.32
CA MET A 58 -5.81 1.94 6.88
C MET A 58 -5.40 1.40 8.25
N ARG A 59 -4.12 1.17 8.46
CA ARG A 59 -3.62 0.77 9.76
C ARG A 59 -3.82 1.86 10.80
N LEU A 60 -3.54 3.10 10.43
CA LEU A 60 -3.75 4.26 11.30
C LEU A 60 -5.21 4.37 11.73
N ILE A 61 -6.12 4.20 10.79
CA ILE A 61 -7.56 4.25 11.06
C ILE A 61 -7.99 3.07 11.93
N HIS A 62 -7.53 1.88 11.61
CA HIS A 62 -7.87 0.67 12.36
C HIS A 62 -7.41 0.77 13.81
N ASP A 63 -6.23 1.31 14.05
CA ASP A 63 -5.67 1.48 15.39
C ASP A 63 -6.28 2.68 16.13
N GLN A 64 -7.24 3.35 15.51
CA GLN A 64 -7.96 4.49 16.11
C GLN A 64 -7.03 5.62 16.56
N ARG A 65 -5.95 5.83 15.83
CA ARG A 65 -4.95 6.86 16.15
C ARG A 65 -5.27 8.22 15.55
N LEU A 66 -6.33 8.29 14.76
CA LEU A 66 -6.80 9.51 14.12
C LEU A 66 -8.31 9.58 14.21
N ALA A 67 -8.85 10.73 14.58
CA ALA A 67 -10.29 10.92 14.65
C ALA A 67 -10.91 10.85 13.25
N GLU A 68 -12.11 10.32 13.15
CA GLU A 68 -12.82 10.16 11.88
C GLU A 68 -12.90 11.48 11.10
N ALA A 69 -13.13 12.57 11.79
CA ALA A 69 -13.21 13.90 11.17
C ALA A 69 -11.90 14.33 10.51
N ASP A 70 -10.77 13.82 10.98
CA ASP A 70 -9.45 14.17 10.44
C ASP A 70 -9.00 13.26 9.28
N VAL A 71 -9.71 12.15 9.08
CA VAL A 71 -9.39 11.21 8.00
C VAL A 71 -9.56 11.86 6.63
N ASP A 72 -10.60 12.66 6.45
CA ASP A 72 -10.85 13.34 5.18
C ASP A 72 -9.72 14.31 4.83
N GLU A 73 -9.23 15.04 5.82
CA GLU A 73 -8.09 15.94 5.65
C GLU A 73 -6.83 15.16 5.28
N LEU A 74 -6.57 14.07 5.99
CA LEU A 74 -5.44 13.19 5.71
C LEU A 74 -5.50 12.67 4.27
N MET A 75 -6.66 12.15 3.86
CA MET A 75 -6.82 11.59 2.53
C MET A 75 -6.68 12.65 1.44
N ALA A 76 -7.16 13.87 1.67
CA ALA A 76 -7.00 14.95 0.72
C ALA A 76 -5.52 15.28 0.48
N ILE A 77 -4.73 15.34 1.54
CA ILE A 77 -3.30 15.63 1.45
C ILE A 77 -2.55 14.47 0.79
N VAL A 78 -2.90 13.24 1.16
CA VAL A 78 -2.31 12.04 0.55
C VAL A 78 -2.59 12.02 -0.95
N ASN A 79 -3.83 12.30 -1.35
CA ASN A 79 -4.21 12.34 -2.77
C ASN A 79 -3.41 13.40 -3.53
N THR A 80 -3.28 14.59 -2.97
CA THR A 80 -2.51 15.67 -3.60
C THR A 80 -1.05 15.25 -3.79
N SER A 81 -0.42 14.74 -2.74
CA SER A 81 0.98 14.32 -2.79
C SER A 81 1.20 13.16 -3.76
N LEU A 82 0.28 12.22 -3.77
CA LEU A 82 0.36 11.06 -4.66
C LEU A 82 0.19 11.46 -6.13
N GLY A 83 -0.74 12.37 -6.42
CA GLY A 83 -0.97 12.89 -7.75
C GLY A 83 0.22 13.69 -8.29
N GLU A 84 0.92 14.40 -7.42
CA GLU A 84 2.14 15.12 -7.79
C GLU A 84 3.27 14.15 -8.18
N ARG A 85 3.33 13.01 -7.52
CA ARG A 85 4.37 12.02 -7.78
C ARG A 85 4.05 11.11 -8.97
N HIS A 86 2.79 10.71 -9.12
CA HIS A 86 2.35 9.79 -10.17
C HIS A 86 1.06 10.30 -10.81
N PRO A 87 1.05 10.53 -12.12
CA PRO A 87 -0.17 10.99 -12.80
C PRO A 87 -1.40 10.10 -12.59
N GLY A 88 -1.19 8.79 -12.46
CA GLY A 88 -2.28 7.84 -12.22
C GLY A 88 -2.48 7.46 -10.76
N GLY A 89 -1.80 8.13 -9.83
CA GLY A 89 -1.76 7.71 -8.43
C GLY A 89 -3.10 7.83 -7.70
N VAL A 90 -3.83 8.90 -7.96
CA VAL A 90 -5.13 9.14 -7.29
C VAL A 90 -6.14 8.09 -7.71
N GLU A 91 -6.22 7.79 -8.99
CA GLU A 91 -7.13 6.77 -9.53
C GLU A 91 -6.74 5.38 -9.00
N ALA A 92 -5.46 5.09 -8.95
CA ALA A 92 -4.97 3.81 -8.43
C ALA A 92 -5.30 3.64 -6.95
N LEU A 93 -5.16 4.69 -6.15
CA LEU A 93 -5.51 4.66 -4.73
C LEU A 93 -7.00 4.41 -4.53
N GLU A 94 -7.86 5.08 -5.30
CA GLU A 94 -9.29 4.88 -5.25
C GLU A 94 -9.68 3.45 -5.65
N GLU A 95 -9.04 2.93 -6.67
CA GLU A 95 -9.24 1.54 -7.11
C GLU A 95 -8.83 0.55 -6.03
N CYS A 96 -7.68 0.78 -5.40
CA CYS A 96 -7.19 -0.04 -4.30
C CYS A 96 -8.17 -0.02 -3.12
N ARG A 97 -8.65 1.17 -2.76
CA ARG A 97 -9.61 1.34 -1.69
C ARG A 97 -10.89 0.55 -1.94
N LYS A 98 -11.43 0.64 -3.15
CA LYS A 98 -12.65 -0.10 -3.51
C LYS A 98 -12.44 -1.62 -3.49
N ALA A 99 -11.28 -2.07 -3.93
CA ALA A 99 -10.98 -3.51 -4.00
C ALA A 99 -10.78 -4.14 -2.63
N ILE A 100 -10.23 -3.42 -1.66
CA ILE A 100 -9.76 -4.00 -0.41
C ILE A 100 -10.59 -3.59 0.80
N ASP A 101 -11.26 -2.45 0.75
CA ASP A 101 -12.02 -1.87 1.86
C ASP A 101 -12.99 -2.87 2.49
N TYR A 102 -13.84 -3.47 1.67
CA TYR A 102 -14.80 -4.47 2.11
C TYR A 102 -14.11 -5.69 2.72
N SER A 103 -12.98 -6.06 2.18
CA SER A 103 -12.23 -7.23 2.63
C SER A 103 -11.63 -7.05 4.02
N PHE A 104 -11.25 -5.84 4.37
CA PHE A 104 -10.76 -5.53 5.70
C PHE A 104 -11.86 -5.67 6.73
N ALA A 105 -13.05 -5.15 6.42
CA ALA A 105 -14.22 -5.29 7.29
C ALA A 105 -14.67 -6.75 7.42
N GLY A 106 -14.51 -7.53 6.36
CA GLY A 106 -14.91 -8.93 6.34
C GLY A 106 -14.06 -9.88 7.17
N THR A 107 -12.93 -9.42 7.70
CA THR A 107 -12.10 -10.24 8.58
C THR A 107 -12.62 -10.29 10.01
N LYS A 108 -13.78 -9.77 10.22
CA LYS A 108 -14.45 -9.78 11.50
C LYS A 108 -14.75 -11.19 11.93
N GLY A 109 -14.40 -12.03 12.07
CA GLY A 109 -14.65 -13.33 12.54
C GLY A 109 -13.36 -14.01 12.91
N GLY A 110 -12.27 -13.42 12.50
CA GLY A 110 -10.94 -13.73 12.97
C GLY A 110 -10.58 -15.18 13.08
N GLU A 111 -11.24 -16.00 12.31
CA GLU A 111 -11.24 -17.40 12.57
C GLU A 111 -9.94 -18.07 12.25
N GLU A 112 -9.22 -17.58 11.28
CA GLU A 112 -8.16 -18.37 10.72
C GLU A 112 -6.82 -17.68 10.71
N ALA A 113 -6.72 -16.55 10.08
CA ALA A 113 -5.48 -15.84 10.00
C ALA A 113 -5.57 -14.58 10.83
N GLU A 114 -4.47 -14.13 11.36
CA GLU A 114 -4.42 -12.83 11.97
C GLU A 114 -4.88 -11.81 10.95
N PRO A 115 -5.82 -10.90 11.31
CA PRO A 115 -6.34 -9.90 10.38
C PRO A 115 -5.27 -9.14 9.62
N GLU A 116 -4.15 -8.89 10.26
CA GLU A 116 -3.01 -8.19 9.71
C GLU A 116 -2.41 -8.93 8.50
N PHE A 117 -2.25 -10.24 8.61
CA PHE A 117 -1.72 -11.04 7.49
C PHE A 117 -2.71 -11.15 6.35
N ALA A 118 -4.00 -11.31 6.66
CA ALA A 118 -5.02 -11.35 5.63
C ALA A 118 -5.06 -10.04 4.85
N PHE A 119 -4.94 -8.91 5.54
CA PHE A 119 -4.92 -7.61 4.92
C PHE A 119 -3.67 -7.42 4.04
N SER A 120 -2.50 -7.81 4.52
CA SER A 120 -1.26 -7.69 3.76
C SER A 120 -1.31 -8.53 2.48
N ASP A 121 -1.82 -9.76 2.57
CA ASP A 121 -1.97 -10.63 1.41
C ASP A 121 -2.92 -10.02 0.37
N ARG A 122 -3.96 -9.35 0.80
CA ARG A 122 -4.91 -8.69 -0.11
C ARG A 122 -4.30 -7.49 -0.80
N VAL A 123 -3.52 -6.70 -0.09
CA VAL A 123 -2.79 -5.58 -0.70
C VAL A 123 -1.76 -6.13 -1.70
N GLY A 124 -1.03 -7.15 -1.32
CA GLY A 124 -0.08 -7.81 -2.20
C GLY A 124 -0.74 -8.38 -3.46
N ALA A 125 -1.92 -8.98 -3.31
CA ALA A 125 -2.69 -9.51 -4.43
C ALA A 125 -3.14 -8.40 -5.37
N TRP A 126 -3.58 -7.27 -4.83
CA TRP A 126 -3.98 -6.14 -5.66
C TRP A 126 -2.80 -5.59 -6.46
N VAL A 127 -1.66 -5.40 -5.80
CA VAL A 127 -0.44 -4.93 -6.47
C VAL A 127 -0.05 -5.89 -7.59
N LEU A 128 -0.04 -7.19 -7.30
CA LEU A 128 0.30 -8.20 -8.29
C LEU A 128 -0.65 -8.20 -9.48
N TYR A 129 -1.94 -8.07 -9.20
CA TYR A 129 -2.96 -7.99 -10.25
C TYR A 129 -2.72 -6.77 -11.17
N LYS A 130 -2.43 -5.60 -10.58
CA LYS A 130 -2.17 -4.38 -11.36
C LYS A 130 -0.88 -4.48 -12.17
N LEU A 131 0.09 -5.22 -11.69
CA LEU A 131 1.33 -5.47 -12.41
C LEU A 131 1.17 -6.49 -13.55
N GLY A 132 0.04 -7.21 -13.60
CA GLY A 132 -0.14 -8.28 -14.56
C GLY A 132 0.70 -9.50 -14.26
N GLY A 133 0.84 -9.83 -12.97
CA GLY A 133 1.75 -10.81 -12.42
C GLY A 133 1.68 -12.22 -12.97
N PRO A 134 2.48 -13.13 -12.45
CA PRO A 134 2.61 -14.48 -13.00
C PRO A 134 1.27 -15.21 -12.96
N LYS A 135 0.97 -15.92 -14.05
CA LYS A 135 -0.26 -16.69 -14.16
C LYS A 135 -0.14 -18.03 -13.43
N GLU A 136 1.06 -18.46 -13.12
CA GLU A 136 1.29 -19.69 -12.40
C GLU A 136 0.99 -19.50 -10.92
N PHE A 137 0.08 -20.29 -10.43
CA PHE A 137 -0.46 -20.14 -9.09
C PHE A 137 0.60 -20.20 -7.99
N LYS A 138 1.57 -21.09 -8.14
CA LYS A 138 2.62 -21.28 -7.13
C LYS A 138 3.46 -20.03 -6.91
N ASP A 139 3.94 -19.45 -7.99
CA ASP A 139 4.77 -18.24 -7.93
C ASP A 139 3.93 -17.02 -7.54
N ALA A 140 2.70 -16.97 -8.00
CA ALA A 140 1.79 -15.88 -7.66
C ALA A 140 1.54 -15.78 -6.16
N ALA A 141 1.33 -16.91 -5.48
CA ALA A 141 1.07 -16.92 -4.04
C ALA A 141 2.27 -16.42 -3.23
N VAL A 142 3.47 -16.87 -3.59
CA VAL A 142 4.70 -16.45 -2.91
C VAL A 142 4.98 -14.96 -3.18
N LEU A 143 4.83 -14.52 -4.42
CA LEU A 143 5.06 -13.13 -4.79
C LEU A 143 4.04 -12.20 -4.12
N MET A 144 2.78 -12.59 -4.09
CA MET A 144 1.71 -11.87 -3.40
C MET A 144 2.06 -11.62 -1.94
N ARG A 145 2.49 -12.66 -1.25
CA ARG A 145 2.87 -12.55 0.17
C ARG A 145 4.11 -11.68 0.36
N THR A 146 5.09 -11.82 -0.51
CA THR A 146 6.31 -11.01 -0.47
C THR A 146 5.98 -9.52 -0.64
N LEU A 147 5.13 -9.19 -1.62
CA LEU A 147 4.70 -7.82 -1.84
C LEU A 147 3.90 -7.28 -0.65
N GLY A 148 2.98 -8.09 -0.12
CA GLY A 148 2.16 -7.69 1.02
C GLY A 148 2.99 -7.39 2.26
N LEU A 149 3.95 -8.24 2.57
CA LEU A 149 4.85 -8.03 3.72
C LEU A 149 5.73 -6.80 3.53
N SER A 150 6.23 -6.58 2.31
CA SER A 150 7.02 -5.39 2.00
C SER A 150 6.22 -4.10 2.21
N VAL A 151 4.94 -4.12 1.84
CA VAL A 151 4.05 -2.98 1.96
C VAL A 151 3.73 -2.65 3.41
N ILE A 152 3.48 -3.66 4.23
CA ILE A 152 2.99 -3.44 5.61
C ILE A 152 4.11 -3.16 6.60
N SER A 153 5.19 -3.90 6.53
CA SER A 153 6.25 -3.81 7.54
C SER A 153 7.04 -2.50 7.45
N ALA A 154 7.13 -1.92 6.27
CA ALA A 154 7.98 -0.76 6.03
C ALA A 154 7.48 0.53 6.70
N PHE A 155 6.20 0.63 7.00
CA PHE A 155 5.58 1.88 7.45
C PHE A 155 4.82 1.76 8.76
N ALA A 156 5.20 0.80 9.61
CA ALA A 156 4.50 0.56 10.87
C ALA A 156 4.48 1.79 11.81
N SER A 157 5.50 2.62 11.71
CA SER A 157 5.66 3.78 12.60
C SER A 157 5.64 5.13 11.87
N TRP A 158 5.09 5.20 10.67
CA TRP A 158 5.14 6.43 9.88
C TRP A 158 4.45 7.63 10.56
N TRP A 159 3.42 7.33 11.36
CA TRP A 159 2.68 8.37 12.06
C TRP A 159 3.41 8.92 13.28
N ASP A 160 4.26 8.12 13.88
CA ASP A 160 5.03 8.51 15.05
C ASP A 160 6.16 9.47 14.68
#